data_256cfcbc04e9de6a322efe8cf244c81a
#
_entry.id   256cfcbc04e9de6a322efe8cf244c81a
#
_cell.length_a   1.000
_cell.length_b   1.000
_cell.length_c   1.000
_cell.angle_alpha   90.00
_cell.angle_beta   90.00
_cell.angle_gamma   90.00
#
_symmetry.space_group_name_H-M   'P 1'
#
loop_
_entity.id
_entity.type
_entity.pdbx_description
1 polymer ?
#
loop_
_entity_poly.entity_id
_entity_poly.type
_entity_poly.pdbx_seq_one_letter_code
_entity_poly.pdbx_strand_id
1 'polypeptide(L)'
;TYAENVEALEKVQPKDLTAAEITVKLGTTWIDTEDYEKFLYDLLQIPETYQRGHSSNLHMAVTIQRLDLDMSYHIENKSFISRSILASQTYGTGRMDACTLTEQLMNGRTVVVRDRIEEGESVRYEVNRKETMLARDKAEQIKEAFRRWIFQDAERRKKYVDYYNQTFNCIRLREYDGSYLKLPGLSPLIELRPYQKNAVARILSSGGNTLLAHAVGAGKSMEMICACMEMRRLGIATKPMITVPNHLTYQMGAEFLRTYPNANILITKKEDFQKGNRRRLMARIATGDYDCVIVGHTQFQR
;
A
#
# COMPACT_ATOMS: atom_id res chain seq x y z
N THR A 1 -14.65 -19.08 -31.02
CA THR A 1 -13.49 -19.14 -31.97
C THR A 1 -12.33 -18.27 -31.43
N TYR A 2 -11.13 -18.41 -32.01
CA TYR A 2 -9.97 -17.59 -31.66
C TYR A 2 -10.27 -16.08 -31.85
N ALA A 3 -10.91 -15.72 -32.96
CA ALA A 3 -11.29 -14.34 -33.25
C ALA A 3 -12.25 -13.75 -32.19
N GLU A 4 -13.25 -14.48 -31.75
CA GLU A 4 -14.17 -14.06 -30.70
C GLU A 4 -13.47 -13.85 -29.34
N ASN A 5 -12.48 -14.72 -29.04
CA ASN A 5 -11.69 -14.56 -27.81
C ASN A 5 -10.79 -13.33 -27.88
N VAL A 6 -10.18 -13.03 -29.03
CA VAL A 6 -9.38 -11.81 -29.22
C VAL A 6 -10.25 -10.57 -29.07
N GLU A 7 -11.41 -10.53 -29.74
CA GLU A 7 -12.35 -9.40 -29.61
C GLU A 7 -12.85 -9.21 -28.17
N ALA A 8 -13.12 -10.30 -27.45
CA ALA A 8 -13.52 -10.24 -26.05
C ALA A 8 -12.38 -9.72 -25.14
N LEU A 9 -11.13 -10.12 -25.42
CA LEU A 9 -9.96 -9.63 -24.70
C LEU A 9 -9.69 -8.15 -24.98
N GLU A 10 -9.83 -7.70 -26.21
CA GLU A 10 -9.69 -6.28 -26.58
C GLU A 10 -10.70 -5.39 -25.84
N LYS A 11 -11.96 -5.85 -25.73
CA LYS A 11 -13.03 -5.13 -25.01
C LYS A 11 -12.78 -4.97 -23.52
N VAL A 12 -12.00 -5.87 -22.90
CA VAL A 12 -11.71 -5.83 -21.46
C VAL A 12 -10.35 -5.20 -21.14
N GLN A 13 -9.54 -4.86 -22.15
CA GLN A 13 -8.28 -4.15 -21.94
C GLN A 13 -8.52 -2.81 -21.23
N PRO A 14 -7.72 -2.45 -20.21
CA PRO A 14 -7.74 -1.11 -19.66
C PRO A 14 -7.39 -0.09 -20.74
N LYS A 15 -8.03 1.07 -20.71
CA LYS A 15 -7.63 2.17 -21.58
C LYS A 15 -6.25 2.68 -21.15
N ASP A 16 -5.37 2.89 -22.12
CA ASP A 16 -4.05 3.46 -21.85
C ASP A 16 -4.16 4.82 -21.18
N LEU A 17 -3.39 4.97 -20.10
CA LEU A 17 -3.28 6.22 -19.36
C LEU A 17 -2.30 7.15 -20.09
N THR A 18 -2.65 8.42 -20.12
CA THR A 18 -1.80 9.49 -20.65
C THR A 18 -0.79 9.96 -19.60
N ALA A 19 0.25 10.67 -20.03
CA ALA A 19 1.25 11.25 -19.13
C ALA A 19 0.64 12.16 -18.04
N ALA A 20 -0.50 12.79 -18.30
CA ALA A 20 -1.19 13.64 -17.33
C ALA A 20 -1.93 12.83 -16.23
N GLU A 21 -2.30 11.59 -16.53
CA GLU A 21 -3.02 10.69 -15.61
C GLU A 21 -2.06 9.84 -14.76
N ILE A 22 -0.80 9.68 -15.21
CA ILE A 22 0.22 8.91 -14.50
C ILE A 22 0.88 9.77 -13.43
N THR A 23 0.71 9.38 -12.17
CA THR A 23 1.38 10.04 -11.04
C THR A 23 2.75 9.43 -10.79
N VAL A 24 3.80 10.23 -10.99
CA VAL A 24 5.19 9.83 -10.73
C VAL A 24 5.74 10.56 -9.52
N LYS A 25 6.46 9.82 -8.66
CA LYS A 25 7.15 10.36 -7.48
C LYS A 25 8.65 10.14 -7.61
N LEU A 26 9.45 11.04 -7.04
CA LEU A 26 10.88 10.83 -6.88
C LEU A 26 11.15 9.54 -6.10
N GLY A 27 12.11 8.73 -6.56
CA GLY A 27 12.45 7.44 -5.96
C GLY A 27 11.57 6.27 -6.40
N THR A 28 10.72 6.47 -7.40
CA THR A 28 9.94 5.39 -8.01
C THR A 28 10.87 4.40 -8.70
N THR A 29 10.78 3.11 -8.36
CA THR A 29 11.77 2.06 -8.74
C THR A 29 11.77 1.68 -10.21
N TRP A 30 10.71 2.01 -10.94
CA TRP A 30 10.58 1.72 -12.38
C TRP A 30 11.13 2.84 -13.29
N ILE A 31 11.68 3.92 -12.70
CA ILE A 31 12.40 4.96 -13.44
C ILE A 31 13.89 4.66 -13.32
N ASP A 32 14.60 4.77 -14.43
CA ASP A 32 16.04 4.51 -14.49
C ASP A 32 16.83 5.55 -13.68
N THR A 33 17.90 5.10 -13.04
CA THR A 33 18.78 5.97 -12.26
C THR A 33 19.44 7.05 -13.13
N GLU A 34 19.72 6.73 -14.38
CA GLU A 34 20.28 7.70 -15.36
C GLU A 34 19.33 8.87 -15.64
N ASP A 35 18.01 8.64 -15.65
CA ASP A 35 17.04 9.70 -15.84
C ASP A 35 16.89 10.55 -14.58
N TYR A 36 17.09 9.99 -13.38
CA TYR A 36 17.22 10.78 -12.15
C TYR A 36 18.51 11.63 -12.15
N GLU A 37 19.64 11.11 -12.67
CA GLU A 37 20.87 11.88 -12.84
C GLU A 37 20.64 13.07 -13.78
N LYS A 38 20.04 12.85 -14.95
CA LYS A 38 19.71 13.91 -15.92
C LYS A 38 18.80 14.96 -15.28
N PHE A 39 17.79 14.53 -14.52
CA PHE A 39 16.94 15.46 -13.78
C PHE A 39 17.77 16.35 -12.84
N LEU A 40 18.69 15.75 -12.08
CA LEU A 40 19.55 16.50 -11.15
C LEU A 40 20.49 17.47 -11.89
N TYR A 41 21.01 17.03 -13.06
CA TYR A 41 21.86 17.86 -13.91
C TYR A 41 21.11 19.09 -14.42
N ASP A 42 19.89 18.89 -14.91
CA ASP A 42 19.04 19.97 -15.41
C ASP A 42 18.58 20.91 -14.28
N LEU A 43 18.13 20.35 -13.15
CA LEU A 43 17.63 21.11 -12.00
C LEU A 43 18.71 22.04 -11.41
N LEU A 44 19.92 21.51 -11.25
CA LEU A 44 21.03 22.24 -10.60
C LEU A 44 21.99 22.85 -11.60
N GLN A 45 21.74 22.73 -12.90
CA GLN A 45 22.61 23.20 -14.00
C GLN A 45 24.06 22.70 -13.78
N ILE A 46 24.21 21.40 -13.57
CA ILE A 46 25.50 20.80 -13.28
C ILE A 46 26.37 20.85 -14.54
N PRO A 47 27.60 21.42 -14.47
CA PRO A 47 28.50 21.47 -15.60
C PRO A 47 28.79 20.06 -16.16
N GLU A 48 28.95 19.95 -17.49
CA GLU A 48 29.23 18.70 -18.18
C GLU A 48 30.45 17.96 -17.60
N THR A 49 31.43 18.70 -17.09
CA THR A 49 32.61 18.12 -16.44
C THR A 49 32.31 17.24 -15.22
N TYR A 50 31.14 17.39 -14.62
CA TYR A 50 30.65 16.60 -13.49
C TYR A 50 29.50 15.65 -13.87
N GLN A 51 29.18 15.54 -15.16
CA GLN A 51 28.14 14.63 -15.65
C GLN A 51 28.75 13.28 -16.07
N ARG A 52 27.97 12.21 -15.96
CA ARG A 52 28.35 10.87 -16.41
C ARG A 52 28.61 10.89 -17.94
N GLY A 53 29.74 10.31 -18.34
CA GLY A 53 30.11 10.19 -19.77
C GLY A 53 30.88 11.37 -20.36
N HIS A 54 30.88 12.54 -19.72
CA HIS A 54 31.64 13.73 -20.15
C HIS A 54 32.83 14.05 -19.24
N SER A 55 32.84 13.49 -18.04
CA SER A 55 33.96 13.66 -17.11
C SER A 55 35.17 12.84 -17.57
N SER A 56 36.29 13.52 -17.84
CA SER A 56 37.59 12.86 -18.06
C SER A 56 38.08 12.05 -16.84
N ASN A 57 37.51 12.30 -15.67
CA ASN A 57 37.69 11.58 -14.41
C ASN A 57 36.37 11.03 -13.92
N LEU A 58 36.15 9.73 -14.11
CA LEU A 58 34.93 9.04 -13.67
C LEU A 58 34.62 9.25 -12.17
N HIS A 59 35.66 9.48 -11.38
CA HIS A 59 35.58 9.73 -9.94
C HIS A 59 35.02 11.12 -9.56
N MET A 60 34.78 12.03 -10.49
CA MET A 60 34.24 13.35 -10.21
C MET A 60 32.79 13.50 -10.69
N ALA A 61 32.26 12.56 -11.44
CA ALA A 61 30.89 12.61 -11.90
C ALA A 61 29.90 12.46 -10.75
N VAL A 62 28.88 13.33 -10.73
CA VAL A 62 27.75 13.21 -9.82
C VAL A 62 26.85 12.12 -10.36
N THR A 63 26.74 11.02 -9.64
CA THR A 63 25.97 9.85 -10.05
C THR A 63 24.96 9.44 -8.99
N ILE A 64 23.92 8.77 -9.43
CA ILE A 64 22.91 8.21 -8.52
C ILE A 64 22.97 6.70 -8.59
N GLN A 65 23.29 6.07 -7.46
CA GLN A 65 23.31 4.63 -7.33
C GLN A 65 22.11 4.15 -6.53
N ARG A 66 21.54 3.01 -6.93
CA ARG A 66 20.56 2.28 -6.14
C ARG A 66 21.25 1.08 -5.52
N LEU A 67 21.23 1.00 -4.19
CA LEU A 67 21.82 -0.09 -3.43
C LEU A 67 20.85 -1.28 -3.40
N ASP A 68 21.32 -2.47 -3.76
CA ASP A 68 20.47 -3.66 -3.88
C ASP A 68 19.97 -4.20 -2.53
N LEU A 69 20.71 -3.97 -1.45
CA LEU A 69 20.40 -4.51 -0.12
C LEU A 69 19.13 -3.93 0.51
N ASP A 70 18.91 -2.63 0.39
CA ASP A 70 17.79 -1.92 1.00
C ASP A 70 16.98 -1.10 -0.02
N MET A 71 17.32 -1.23 -1.31
CA MET A 71 16.72 -0.49 -2.42
C MET A 71 16.82 1.03 -2.27
N SER A 72 17.77 1.51 -1.45
CA SER A 72 17.98 2.93 -1.22
C SER A 72 18.78 3.58 -2.34
N TYR A 73 18.53 4.87 -2.55
CA TYR A 73 19.27 5.69 -3.49
C TYR A 73 20.35 6.50 -2.78
N HIS A 74 21.51 6.58 -3.38
CA HIS A 74 22.63 7.35 -2.89
C HIS A 74 23.19 8.25 -4.01
N ILE A 75 23.45 9.52 -3.69
CA ILE A 75 24.04 10.48 -4.62
C ILE A 75 25.53 10.62 -4.31
N GLU A 76 26.36 10.16 -5.23
CA GLU A 76 27.82 10.27 -5.11
C GLU A 76 28.31 11.63 -5.55
N ASN A 77 29.48 12.04 -5.03
CA ASN A 77 30.18 13.25 -5.39
C ASN A 77 29.38 14.56 -5.22
N LYS A 78 28.30 14.52 -4.44
CA LYS A 78 27.43 15.69 -4.18
C LYS A 78 28.16 16.91 -3.63
N SER A 79 29.31 16.72 -2.98
CA SER A 79 30.12 17.80 -2.40
C SER A 79 30.62 18.82 -3.43
N PHE A 80 30.78 18.42 -4.69
CA PHE A 80 31.21 19.32 -5.76
C PHE A 80 30.14 20.36 -6.14
N ILE A 81 28.90 20.03 -5.98
CA ILE A 81 27.75 20.85 -6.41
C ILE A 81 26.94 21.44 -5.25
N SER A 82 27.07 20.88 -4.04
CA SER A 82 26.29 21.29 -2.85
C SER A 82 26.47 22.78 -2.48
N ARG A 83 27.57 23.39 -2.89
CA ARG A 83 27.88 24.81 -2.64
C ARG A 83 27.36 25.76 -3.74
N SER A 84 26.81 25.25 -4.84
CA SER A 84 26.22 26.10 -5.89
C SER A 84 25.01 26.86 -5.32
N ILE A 85 24.72 28.04 -5.87
CA ILE A 85 23.57 28.85 -5.46
C ILE A 85 22.26 28.05 -5.64
N LEU A 86 22.16 27.31 -6.73
CA LEU A 86 21.01 26.50 -7.01
C LEU A 86 20.83 25.38 -5.95
N ALA A 87 21.92 24.71 -5.55
CA ALA A 87 21.86 23.63 -4.58
C ALA A 87 21.70 24.12 -3.13
N SER A 88 22.27 25.28 -2.77
CA SER A 88 22.30 25.76 -1.39
C SER A 88 21.20 26.76 -1.02
N GLN A 89 20.62 27.46 -2.02
CA GLN A 89 19.63 28.52 -1.76
C GLN A 89 18.34 28.34 -2.54
N THR A 90 18.41 28.03 -3.85
CA THR A 90 17.21 27.93 -4.69
C THR A 90 16.42 26.66 -4.36
N TYR A 91 17.05 25.50 -4.41
CA TYR A 91 16.44 24.18 -4.15
C TYR A 91 16.91 23.56 -2.83
N GLY A 92 17.75 24.24 -2.07
CA GLY A 92 18.24 23.86 -0.75
C GLY A 92 18.10 24.96 0.27
N THR A 93 18.60 24.69 1.47
CA THR A 93 18.75 25.63 2.58
C THR A 93 20.20 25.63 3.04
N GLY A 94 20.57 26.60 3.90
CA GLY A 94 21.90 26.61 4.51
C GLY A 94 22.23 25.37 5.38
N ARG A 95 21.22 24.58 5.75
CA ARG A 95 21.36 23.36 6.57
C ARG A 95 21.23 22.07 5.79
N MET A 96 20.50 22.08 4.66
CA MET A 96 20.29 20.92 3.80
C MET A 96 20.33 21.36 2.34
N ASP A 97 21.35 20.92 1.62
CA ASP A 97 21.48 21.18 0.19
C ASP A 97 20.47 20.36 -0.64
N ALA A 98 20.27 20.77 -1.90
CA ALA A 98 19.31 20.12 -2.80
C ALA A 98 19.61 18.64 -3.07
N CYS A 99 20.89 18.23 -3.10
CA CYS A 99 21.24 16.83 -3.31
C CYS A 99 20.84 15.96 -2.11
N THR A 100 21.10 16.47 -0.89
CA THR A 100 20.67 15.80 0.34
C THR A 100 19.14 15.70 0.43
N LEU A 101 18.42 16.79 0.06
CA LEU A 101 16.95 16.77 -0.01
C LEU A 101 16.45 15.76 -1.04
N THR A 102 17.02 15.76 -2.24
CA THR A 102 16.65 14.83 -3.32
C THR A 102 16.87 13.37 -2.89
N GLU A 103 18.02 13.08 -2.28
CA GLU A 103 18.33 11.74 -1.76
C GLU A 103 17.33 11.29 -0.69
N GLN A 104 16.95 12.17 0.25
CA GLN A 104 15.93 11.86 1.25
C GLN A 104 14.56 11.63 0.61
N LEU A 105 14.19 12.43 -0.39
CA LEU A 105 12.92 12.28 -1.11
C LEU A 105 12.85 10.97 -1.88
N MET A 106 13.93 10.59 -2.58
CA MET A 106 14.01 9.33 -3.30
C MET A 106 13.89 8.12 -2.37
N ASN A 107 14.39 8.24 -1.15
CA ASN A 107 14.31 7.21 -0.12
C ASN A 107 13.03 7.28 0.73
N GLY A 108 12.07 8.13 0.38
CA GLY A 108 10.82 8.28 1.12
C GLY A 108 10.99 8.77 2.57
N ARG A 109 12.15 9.37 2.89
CA ARG A 109 12.45 9.84 4.24
C ARG A 109 11.76 11.18 4.51
N THR A 110 11.28 11.36 5.74
CA THR A 110 10.72 12.64 6.16
C THR A 110 11.82 13.67 6.38
N VAL A 111 11.70 14.82 5.72
CA VAL A 111 12.65 15.93 5.87
C VAL A 111 12.49 16.55 7.26
N VAL A 112 13.54 16.47 8.07
CA VAL A 112 13.61 17.04 9.42
C VAL A 112 15.01 17.59 9.67
N VAL A 113 15.12 18.87 10.03
CA VAL A 113 16.36 19.50 10.47
C VAL A 113 16.43 19.49 11.99
N ARG A 114 17.57 19.03 12.53
CA ARG A 114 17.82 18.96 13.96
C ARG A 114 19.02 19.82 14.34
N ASP A 115 18.91 20.52 15.45
CA ASP A 115 20.02 21.21 16.08
C ASP A 115 20.71 20.28 17.07
N ARG A 116 22.04 20.32 17.07
CA ARG A 116 22.86 19.62 18.05
C ARG A 116 23.05 20.53 19.25
N ILE A 117 22.56 20.12 20.40
CA ILE A 117 22.69 20.83 21.68
C ILE A 117 23.67 20.04 22.53
N GLU A 118 24.73 20.69 22.98
CA GLU A 118 25.72 20.11 23.91
C GLU A 118 25.39 20.54 25.33
N GLU A 119 24.95 19.58 26.16
CA GLU A 119 24.69 19.77 27.59
C GLU A 119 25.75 18.99 28.39
N GLY A 120 26.89 19.63 28.69
CA GLY A 120 28.01 18.97 29.41
C GLY A 120 28.62 17.85 28.56
N GLU A 121 28.64 16.62 29.09
CA GLU A 121 29.15 15.44 28.38
C GLU A 121 28.11 14.77 27.48
N SER A 122 26.86 15.21 27.51
CA SER A 122 25.77 14.63 26.69
C SER A 122 25.46 15.47 25.45
N VAL A 123 25.17 14.81 24.32
CA VAL A 123 24.74 15.44 23.07
C VAL A 123 23.26 15.12 22.83
N ARG A 124 22.43 16.14 22.75
CA ARG A 124 21.00 16.01 22.43
C ARG A 124 20.71 16.62 21.07
N TYR A 125 19.80 16.01 20.33
CA TYR A 125 19.31 16.52 19.05
C TYR A 125 17.87 16.99 19.20
N GLU A 126 17.63 18.27 18.94
CA GLU A 126 16.29 18.87 18.98
C GLU A 126 15.83 19.30 17.58
N VAL A 127 14.53 19.12 17.30
CA VAL A 127 13.97 19.48 15.98
C VAL A 127 13.86 21.00 15.86
N ASN A 128 14.57 21.56 14.88
CA ASN A 128 14.43 22.95 14.51
C ASN A 128 13.21 23.10 13.58
N ARG A 129 12.10 23.60 14.13
CA ARG A 129 10.83 23.72 13.38
C ARG A 129 10.92 24.66 12.20
N LYS A 130 11.60 25.80 12.36
CA LYS A 130 11.76 26.82 11.32
C LYS A 130 12.56 26.28 10.12
N GLU A 131 13.73 25.74 10.39
CA GLU A 131 14.60 25.16 9.36
C GLU A 131 13.96 23.91 8.71
N THR A 132 13.22 23.11 9.47
CA THR A 132 12.46 21.97 8.94
C THR A 132 11.38 22.41 7.98
N MET A 133 10.65 23.49 8.29
CA MET A 133 9.62 24.03 7.40
C MET A 133 10.23 24.54 6.10
N LEU A 134 11.30 25.33 6.18
CA LEU A 134 12.02 25.81 4.99
C LEU A 134 12.54 24.66 4.12
N ALA A 135 13.13 23.63 4.73
CA ALA A 135 13.62 22.47 4.00
C ALA A 135 12.48 21.68 3.33
N ARG A 136 11.32 21.58 3.96
CA ARG A 136 10.13 20.94 3.38
C ARG A 136 9.56 21.71 2.21
N ASP A 137 9.54 23.05 2.27
CA ASP A 137 9.11 23.88 1.15
C ASP A 137 10.02 23.69 -0.06
N LYS A 138 11.35 23.60 0.16
CA LYS A 138 12.31 23.27 -0.90
C LYS A 138 12.13 21.86 -1.46
N ALA A 139 11.86 20.91 -0.59
CA ALA A 139 11.56 19.53 -0.98
C ALA A 139 10.30 19.43 -1.88
N GLU A 140 9.24 20.20 -1.58
CA GLU A 140 8.06 20.25 -2.45
C GLU A 140 8.38 20.92 -3.82
N GLN A 141 9.22 21.96 -3.85
CA GLN A 141 9.68 22.57 -5.11
C GLN A 141 10.43 21.54 -5.98
N ILE A 142 11.31 20.72 -5.38
CA ILE A 142 12.04 19.67 -6.11
C ILE A 142 11.07 18.62 -6.65
N LYS A 143 10.10 18.16 -5.86
CA LYS A 143 9.07 17.18 -6.30
C LYS A 143 8.26 17.71 -7.48
N GLU A 144 7.85 18.98 -7.40
CA GLU A 144 7.05 19.60 -8.45
C GLU A 144 7.88 19.81 -9.73
N ALA A 145 9.15 20.20 -9.59
CA ALA A 145 10.08 20.27 -10.71
C ALA A 145 10.24 18.91 -11.40
N PHE A 146 10.38 17.83 -10.64
CA PHE A 146 10.50 16.47 -11.18
C PHE A 146 9.23 16.03 -11.92
N ARG A 147 8.04 16.26 -11.35
CA ARG A 147 6.77 15.92 -11.99
C ARG A 147 6.61 16.57 -13.37
N ARG A 148 7.06 17.83 -13.50
CA ARG A 148 7.04 18.53 -14.79
C ARG A 148 8.11 18.00 -15.74
N TRP A 149 9.31 17.79 -15.24
CA TRP A 149 10.46 17.40 -16.02
C TRP A 149 10.34 16.01 -16.65
N ILE A 150 9.82 15.03 -15.90
CA ILE A 150 9.82 13.61 -16.33
C ILE A 150 9.10 13.39 -17.65
N PHE A 151 8.03 14.12 -17.90
CA PHE A 151 7.23 14.01 -19.12
C PHE A 151 7.43 15.18 -20.11
N GLN A 152 8.39 16.06 -19.88
CA GLN A 152 8.65 17.20 -20.76
C GLN A 152 9.24 16.77 -22.09
N ASP A 153 10.25 15.91 -22.07
CA ASP A 153 10.87 15.32 -23.25
C ASP A 153 9.98 14.27 -23.90
N ALA A 154 9.90 14.25 -25.24
CA ALA A 154 8.97 13.39 -25.98
C ALA A 154 9.37 11.92 -25.94
N GLU A 155 10.67 11.60 -26.03
CA GLU A 155 11.16 10.23 -26.02
C GLU A 155 11.04 9.62 -24.63
N ARG A 156 11.45 10.36 -23.60
CA ARG A 156 11.34 9.97 -22.20
C ARG A 156 9.86 9.79 -21.80
N ARG A 157 8.98 10.70 -22.20
CA ARG A 157 7.54 10.59 -21.99
C ARG A 157 6.99 9.33 -22.60
N LYS A 158 7.28 9.04 -23.88
CA LYS A 158 6.84 7.83 -24.55
C LYS A 158 7.34 6.59 -23.83
N LYS A 159 8.64 6.50 -23.52
CA LYS A 159 9.27 5.40 -22.78
C LYS A 159 8.51 5.05 -21.50
N TYR A 160 8.25 6.05 -20.65
CA TYR A 160 7.65 5.82 -19.34
C TYR A 160 6.14 5.65 -19.37
N VAL A 161 5.43 6.28 -20.30
CA VAL A 161 4.01 6.04 -20.52
C VAL A 161 3.77 4.63 -21.03
N ASP A 162 4.52 4.19 -22.03
CA ASP A 162 4.41 2.83 -22.58
C ASP A 162 4.76 1.78 -21.51
N TYR A 163 5.85 1.99 -20.77
CA TYR A 163 6.26 1.09 -19.70
C TYR A 163 5.19 1.00 -18.59
N TYR A 164 4.64 2.13 -18.19
CA TYR A 164 3.60 2.17 -17.14
C TYR A 164 2.34 1.42 -17.57
N ASN A 165 1.87 1.67 -18.80
CA ASN A 165 0.69 1.00 -19.33
C ASN A 165 0.91 -0.51 -19.47
N GLN A 166 2.07 -0.93 -19.98
CA GLN A 166 2.39 -2.35 -20.16
C GLN A 166 2.59 -3.09 -18.83
N THR A 167 3.10 -2.42 -17.79
CA THR A 167 3.49 -3.08 -16.53
C THR A 167 2.43 -2.94 -15.45
N PHE A 168 1.85 -1.76 -15.30
CA PHE A 168 0.97 -1.43 -14.16
C PHE A 168 -0.50 -1.23 -14.56
N ASN A 169 -0.78 -0.88 -15.81
CA ASN A 169 -2.13 -0.65 -16.31
C ASN A 169 -2.62 -1.80 -17.24
N CYS A 170 -1.91 -2.92 -17.28
CA CYS A 170 -2.27 -4.09 -18.10
C CYS A 170 -3.22 -5.07 -17.40
N ILE A 171 -3.58 -4.82 -16.13
CA ILE A 171 -4.41 -5.72 -15.36
C ILE A 171 -5.76 -5.05 -15.08
N ARG A 172 -6.84 -5.68 -15.56
CA ARG A 172 -8.20 -5.33 -15.13
C ARG A 172 -8.58 -6.19 -13.94
N LEU A 173 -8.90 -5.54 -12.82
CA LEU A 173 -9.37 -6.25 -11.65
C LEU A 173 -10.73 -6.87 -11.93
N ARG A 174 -10.89 -8.15 -11.55
CA ARG A 174 -12.16 -8.86 -11.66
C ARG A 174 -13.21 -8.16 -10.79
N GLU A 175 -14.32 -7.82 -11.40
CA GLU A 175 -15.51 -7.34 -10.71
C GLU A 175 -16.38 -8.52 -10.30
N TYR A 176 -16.97 -8.44 -9.13
CA TYR A 176 -17.84 -9.47 -8.60
C TYR A 176 -19.23 -8.89 -8.43
N ASP A 177 -20.20 -9.45 -9.10
CA ASP A 177 -21.61 -9.11 -8.94
C ASP A 177 -22.26 -10.08 -7.96
N GLY A 178 -22.77 -9.56 -6.85
CA GLY A 178 -23.47 -10.32 -5.83
C GLY A 178 -25.01 -10.24 -5.92
N SER A 179 -25.55 -9.67 -6.99
CA SER A 179 -27.02 -9.50 -7.17
C SER A 179 -27.78 -10.81 -7.15
N TYR A 180 -27.15 -11.90 -7.57
CA TYR A 180 -27.73 -13.25 -7.58
C TYR A 180 -27.85 -13.89 -6.19
N LEU A 181 -27.18 -13.36 -5.16
CA LEU A 181 -27.20 -13.95 -3.82
C LEU A 181 -28.55 -13.78 -3.15
N LYS A 182 -29.16 -14.91 -2.79
CA LYS A 182 -30.47 -14.98 -2.11
C LYS A 182 -30.35 -15.00 -0.60
N LEU A 183 -29.21 -15.42 -0.04
CA LEU A 183 -28.87 -15.47 1.39
C LEU A 183 -29.99 -16.10 2.24
N PRO A 184 -30.34 -17.37 2.02
CA PRO A 184 -31.41 -18.01 2.74
C PRO A 184 -31.14 -18.07 4.26
N GLY A 185 -32.15 -17.80 5.08
CA GLY A 185 -32.02 -17.74 6.53
C GLY A 185 -31.60 -16.37 7.08
N LEU A 186 -31.26 -15.43 6.22
CA LEU A 186 -31.04 -14.04 6.62
C LEU A 186 -32.31 -13.46 7.25
N SER A 187 -32.16 -12.69 8.32
CA SER A 187 -33.26 -12.00 8.96
C SER A 187 -34.00 -11.10 7.96
N PRO A 188 -35.35 -11.18 7.88
CA PRO A 188 -36.15 -10.33 6.97
C PRO A 188 -36.05 -8.84 7.29
N LEU A 189 -35.57 -8.48 8.48
CA LEU A 189 -35.33 -7.09 8.89
C LEU A 189 -34.00 -6.52 8.37
N ILE A 190 -33.19 -7.34 7.70
CA ILE A 190 -31.86 -6.98 7.23
C ILE A 190 -31.83 -7.08 5.71
N GLU A 191 -31.48 -5.98 5.06
CA GLU A 191 -31.22 -5.92 3.63
C GLU A 191 -29.75 -5.52 3.38
N LEU A 192 -29.01 -6.36 2.64
CA LEU A 192 -27.65 -6.04 2.25
C LEU A 192 -27.64 -5.03 1.10
N ARG A 193 -26.80 -4.03 1.24
CA ARG A 193 -26.52 -3.07 0.15
C ARG A 193 -25.78 -3.79 -1.01
N PRO A 194 -25.88 -3.27 -2.26
CA PRO A 194 -25.23 -3.89 -3.41
C PRO A 194 -23.74 -4.18 -3.21
N TYR A 195 -22.97 -3.23 -2.66
CA TYR A 195 -21.54 -3.42 -2.40
C TYR A 195 -21.25 -4.53 -1.36
N GLN A 196 -22.13 -4.73 -0.39
CA GLN A 196 -22.00 -5.83 0.60
C GLN A 196 -22.25 -7.18 -0.06
N LYS A 197 -23.28 -7.28 -0.93
CA LYS A 197 -23.50 -8.48 -1.74
C LYS A 197 -22.32 -8.79 -2.65
N ASN A 198 -21.72 -7.77 -3.28
CA ASN A 198 -20.54 -7.91 -4.12
C ASN A 198 -19.31 -8.37 -3.31
N ALA A 199 -19.16 -7.90 -2.06
CA ALA A 199 -18.11 -8.36 -1.16
C ALA A 199 -18.28 -9.84 -0.81
N VAL A 200 -19.50 -10.27 -0.49
CA VAL A 200 -19.80 -11.71 -0.23
C VAL A 200 -19.53 -12.54 -1.49
N ALA A 201 -19.99 -12.11 -2.67
CA ALA A 201 -19.74 -12.80 -3.94
C ALA A 201 -18.23 -12.92 -4.22
N ARG A 202 -17.45 -11.87 -3.92
CA ARG A 202 -16.00 -11.91 -4.04
C ARG A 202 -15.36 -12.95 -3.11
N ILE A 203 -15.76 -13.02 -1.85
CA ILE A 203 -15.27 -14.03 -0.90
C ILE A 203 -15.53 -15.44 -1.43
N LEU A 204 -16.75 -15.68 -1.93
CA LEU A 204 -17.16 -17.00 -2.43
C LEU A 204 -16.43 -17.42 -3.72
N SER A 205 -16.16 -16.46 -4.60
CA SER A 205 -15.69 -16.75 -5.99
C SER A 205 -14.21 -16.49 -6.20
N SER A 206 -13.51 -15.84 -5.26
CA SER A 206 -12.09 -15.50 -5.44
C SER A 206 -11.14 -16.69 -5.41
N GLY A 207 -11.55 -17.80 -4.78
CA GLY A 207 -10.72 -19.00 -4.59
C GLY A 207 -9.50 -18.79 -3.69
N GLY A 208 -9.38 -17.63 -3.01
CA GLY A 208 -8.25 -17.28 -2.17
C GLY A 208 -8.60 -16.27 -1.09
N ASN A 209 -7.56 -15.63 -0.55
CA ASN A 209 -7.74 -14.62 0.48
C ASN A 209 -8.40 -13.35 -0.06
N THR A 210 -9.31 -12.79 0.71
CA THR A 210 -10.00 -11.54 0.37
C THR A 210 -9.77 -10.49 1.45
N LEU A 211 -9.36 -9.28 1.05
CA LEU A 211 -9.27 -8.12 1.92
C LEU A 211 -10.51 -7.23 1.75
N LEU A 212 -11.26 -7.03 2.83
CA LEU A 212 -12.41 -6.12 2.89
C LEU A 212 -11.93 -4.73 3.37
N ALA A 213 -11.47 -3.90 2.46
CA ALA A 213 -10.96 -2.55 2.74
C ALA A 213 -12.06 -1.48 2.78
N HIS A 214 -13.28 -1.83 3.14
CA HIS A 214 -14.38 -0.88 3.28
C HIS A 214 -14.16 0.08 4.46
N ALA A 215 -14.72 1.29 4.38
CA ALA A 215 -14.68 2.27 5.44
C ALA A 215 -15.29 1.74 6.76
N VAL A 216 -14.96 2.39 7.87
CA VAL A 216 -15.57 2.08 9.16
C VAL A 216 -17.08 2.37 9.07
N GLY A 217 -17.90 1.45 9.62
CA GLY A 217 -19.37 1.57 9.54
C GLY A 217 -20.02 1.01 8.26
N ALA A 218 -19.25 0.53 7.28
CA ALA A 218 -19.78 -0.07 6.05
C ALA A 218 -20.47 -1.43 6.23
N GLY A 219 -20.41 -2.03 7.43
CA GLY A 219 -21.05 -3.32 7.74
C GLY A 219 -20.22 -4.54 7.42
N LYS A 220 -18.88 -4.45 7.52
CA LYS A 220 -17.96 -5.58 7.29
C LYS A 220 -18.28 -6.84 8.09
N SER A 221 -18.73 -6.68 9.34
CA SER A 221 -19.17 -7.81 10.18
C SER A 221 -20.30 -8.59 9.51
N MET A 222 -21.27 -7.89 8.92
CA MET A 222 -22.39 -8.50 8.21
C MET A 222 -21.93 -9.23 6.94
N GLU A 223 -20.98 -8.65 6.19
CA GLU A 223 -20.38 -9.30 5.02
C GLU A 223 -19.67 -10.61 5.42
N MET A 224 -18.89 -10.61 6.50
CA MET A 224 -18.23 -11.80 7.03
C MET A 224 -19.25 -12.87 7.48
N ILE A 225 -20.30 -12.47 8.19
CA ILE A 225 -21.34 -13.39 8.67
C ILE A 225 -22.08 -14.03 7.48
N CYS A 226 -22.49 -13.21 6.50
CA CYS A 226 -23.17 -13.73 5.31
C CYS A 226 -22.27 -14.65 4.49
N ALA A 227 -20.98 -14.30 4.35
CA ALA A 227 -20.00 -15.16 3.67
C ALA A 227 -19.84 -16.51 4.39
N CYS A 228 -19.74 -16.53 5.74
CA CYS A 228 -19.67 -17.76 6.53
C CYS A 228 -20.88 -18.67 6.28
N MET A 229 -22.08 -18.13 6.33
CA MET A 229 -23.31 -18.89 6.12
C MET A 229 -23.41 -19.45 4.70
N GLU A 230 -23.07 -18.64 3.68
CA GLU A 230 -23.05 -19.07 2.29
C GLU A 230 -21.96 -20.11 1.99
N MET A 231 -20.74 -19.94 2.53
CA MET A 231 -19.67 -20.93 2.40
C MET A 231 -20.10 -22.28 2.98
N ARG A 232 -20.78 -22.27 4.12
CA ARG A 232 -21.31 -23.49 4.73
C ARG A 232 -22.42 -24.09 3.88
N ARG A 233 -23.40 -23.29 3.46
CA ARG A 233 -24.53 -23.73 2.61
C ARG A 233 -24.06 -24.35 1.30
N LEU A 234 -23.02 -23.78 0.69
CA LEU A 234 -22.44 -24.25 -0.57
C LEU A 234 -21.45 -25.41 -0.39
N GLY A 235 -21.17 -25.83 0.84
CA GLY A 235 -20.20 -26.88 1.13
C GLY A 235 -18.74 -26.49 0.91
N ILE A 236 -18.44 -25.20 0.73
CA ILE A 236 -17.07 -24.67 0.58
C ILE A 236 -16.32 -24.82 1.92
N ALA A 237 -17.00 -24.58 3.02
CA ALA A 237 -16.46 -24.75 4.36
C ALA A 237 -17.45 -25.51 5.25
N THR A 238 -16.96 -26.51 5.99
CA THR A 238 -17.79 -27.29 6.92
C THR A 238 -17.96 -26.60 8.28
N LYS A 239 -16.94 -25.87 8.71
CA LYS A 239 -16.90 -25.12 9.98
C LYS A 239 -16.16 -23.78 9.83
N PRO A 240 -16.82 -22.77 9.27
CA PRO A 240 -16.23 -21.42 9.19
C PRO A 240 -15.90 -20.92 10.59
N MET A 241 -14.80 -20.17 10.70
CA MET A 241 -14.37 -19.56 11.95
C MET A 241 -14.17 -18.06 11.78
N ILE A 242 -14.72 -17.29 12.71
CA ILE A 242 -14.50 -15.83 12.77
C ILE A 242 -13.61 -15.55 13.97
N THR A 243 -12.46 -14.91 13.69
CA THR A 243 -11.55 -14.42 14.73
C THR A 243 -11.71 -12.92 14.91
N VAL A 244 -11.89 -12.48 16.16
CA VAL A 244 -12.08 -11.07 16.51
C VAL A 244 -11.22 -10.69 17.73
N PRO A 245 -10.99 -9.39 17.98
CA PRO A 245 -10.44 -8.96 19.27
C PRO A 245 -11.25 -9.52 20.43
N ASN A 246 -10.57 -9.96 21.50
CA ASN A 246 -11.21 -10.73 22.59
C ASN A 246 -12.45 -10.07 23.20
N HIS A 247 -12.46 -8.75 23.31
CA HIS A 247 -13.59 -7.99 23.86
C HIS A 247 -14.80 -7.92 22.91
N LEU A 248 -14.63 -8.28 21.63
CA LEU A 248 -15.69 -8.24 20.62
C LEU A 248 -16.34 -9.61 20.35
N THR A 249 -15.89 -10.68 21.00
CA THR A 249 -16.41 -12.05 20.74
C THR A 249 -17.93 -12.17 20.98
N TYR A 250 -18.42 -11.61 22.09
CA TYR A 250 -19.85 -11.63 22.40
C TYR A 250 -20.67 -10.70 21.49
N GLN A 251 -20.11 -9.52 21.16
CA GLN A 251 -20.74 -8.59 20.23
C GLN A 251 -20.90 -9.24 18.85
N MET A 252 -19.84 -9.88 18.34
CA MET A 252 -19.88 -10.59 17.07
C MET A 252 -20.93 -11.73 17.09
N GLY A 253 -21.02 -12.46 18.21
CA GLY A 253 -22.06 -13.49 18.38
C GLY A 253 -23.48 -12.91 18.37
N ALA A 254 -23.70 -11.79 19.04
CA ALA A 254 -24.99 -11.13 19.04
C ALA A 254 -25.35 -10.58 17.63
N GLU A 255 -24.39 -9.97 16.91
CA GLU A 255 -24.58 -9.55 15.53
C GLU A 255 -24.86 -10.75 14.61
N PHE A 256 -24.20 -11.90 14.83
CA PHE A 256 -24.43 -13.10 14.06
C PHE A 256 -25.88 -13.60 14.21
N LEU A 257 -26.37 -13.74 15.45
CA LEU A 257 -27.74 -14.18 15.73
C LEU A 257 -28.78 -13.14 15.32
N ARG A 258 -28.47 -11.87 15.35
CA ARG A 258 -29.33 -10.82 14.78
C ARG A 258 -29.46 -10.96 13.26
N THR A 259 -28.35 -11.34 12.60
CA THR A 259 -28.29 -11.47 11.13
C THR A 259 -28.92 -12.81 10.69
N TYR A 260 -28.59 -13.90 11.36
CA TYR A 260 -29.15 -15.24 11.14
C TYR A 260 -29.73 -15.79 12.45
N PRO A 261 -31.00 -15.56 12.75
CA PRO A 261 -31.62 -15.92 14.04
C PRO A 261 -31.60 -17.40 14.36
N ASN A 262 -31.61 -18.27 13.35
CA ASN A 262 -31.62 -19.71 13.49
C ASN A 262 -30.22 -20.37 13.42
N ALA A 263 -29.16 -19.59 13.37
CA ALA A 263 -27.79 -20.11 13.25
C ALA A 263 -27.35 -20.78 14.57
N ASN A 264 -26.71 -21.94 14.46
CA ASN A 264 -26.07 -22.64 15.56
C ASN A 264 -24.59 -22.22 15.65
N ILE A 265 -24.27 -21.28 16.52
CA ILE A 265 -22.91 -20.74 16.67
C ILE A 265 -22.26 -21.16 17.99
N LEU A 266 -20.93 -21.33 17.95
CA LEU A 266 -20.12 -21.56 19.15
C LEU A 266 -19.31 -20.30 19.44
N ILE A 267 -19.59 -19.60 20.55
CA ILE A 267 -18.78 -18.48 21.05
C ILE A 267 -17.83 -19.02 22.11
N THR A 268 -16.52 -18.91 21.86
CA THR A 268 -15.50 -19.39 22.81
C THR A 268 -15.25 -18.37 23.91
N LYS A 269 -14.99 -18.87 25.12
CA LYS A 269 -14.64 -18.09 26.30
C LYS A 269 -13.17 -18.28 26.65
N LYS A 270 -12.60 -17.37 27.44
CA LYS A 270 -11.21 -17.46 27.90
C LYS A 270 -10.96 -18.74 28.70
N GLU A 271 -11.93 -19.16 29.49
CA GLU A 271 -11.87 -20.35 30.35
C GLU A 271 -11.80 -21.65 29.55
N ASP A 272 -12.37 -21.69 28.32
CA ASP A 272 -12.35 -22.85 27.43
C ASP A 272 -10.91 -23.18 26.98
N PHE A 273 -9.99 -22.21 26.98
CA PHE A 273 -8.59 -22.39 26.58
C PHE A 273 -7.64 -22.74 27.74
N GLN A 274 -8.14 -22.88 28.96
CA GLN A 274 -7.34 -23.36 30.08
C GLN A 274 -6.95 -24.82 29.87
N LYS A 275 -5.80 -25.23 30.44
CA LYS A 275 -5.16 -26.52 30.22
C LYS A 275 -6.13 -27.72 30.40
N GLY A 276 -7.05 -27.66 31.36
CA GLY A 276 -8.06 -28.72 31.62
C GLY A 276 -9.23 -28.76 30.62
N ASN A 277 -9.64 -27.58 30.08
CA ASN A 277 -10.82 -27.43 29.24
C ASN A 277 -10.51 -27.50 27.74
N ARG A 278 -9.26 -27.29 27.35
CA ARG A 278 -8.85 -27.18 25.94
C ARG A 278 -9.20 -28.43 25.13
N ARG A 279 -8.96 -29.63 25.68
CA ARG A 279 -9.32 -30.89 24.99
C ARG A 279 -10.82 -30.98 24.76
N ARG A 280 -11.61 -30.58 25.76
CA ARG A 280 -13.09 -30.58 25.67
C ARG A 280 -13.58 -29.59 24.62
N LEU A 281 -12.99 -28.37 24.56
CA LEU A 281 -13.30 -27.39 23.53
C LEU A 281 -12.98 -27.95 22.13
N MET A 282 -11.81 -28.53 21.93
CA MET A 282 -11.40 -29.08 20.63
C MET A 282 -12.33 -30.24 20.21
N ALA A 283 -12.65 -31.14 21.13
CA ALA A 283 -13.62 -32.19 20.86
C ALA A 283 -15.01 -31.64 20.50
N ARG A 284 -15.47 -30.60 21.22
CA ARG A 284 -16.74 -29.92 20.94
C ARG A 284 -16.75 -29.24 19.57
N ILE A 285 -15.65 -28.57 19.18
CA ILE A 285 -15.52 -28.00 17.84
C ILE A 285 -15.48 -29.10 16.77
N ALA A 286 -14.74 -30.19 17.03
CA ALA A 286 -14.60 -31.27 16.06
C ALA A 286 -15.91 -32.00 15.78
N THR A 287 -16.68 -32.34 16.84
CA THR A 287 -17.89 -33.17 16.75
C THR A 287 -19.19 -32.37 16.63
N GLY A 288 -19.20 -31.11 17.07
CA GLY A 288 -20.42 -30.30 17.05
C GLY A 288 -20.76 -29.82 15.63
N ASP A 289 -22.03 -29.70 15.36
CA ASP A 289 -22.55 -29.17 14.08
C ASP A 289 -22.85 -27.68 14.22
N TYR A 290 -21.78 -26.87 14.13
CA TYR A 290 -21.86 -25.42 14.24
C TYR A 290 -21.79 -24.75 12.87
N ASP A 291 -22.65 -23.76 12.68
CA ASP A 291 -22.60 -22.88 11.47
C ASP A 291 -21.40 -21.95 11.46
N CYS A 292 -20.95 -21.54 12.64
CA CYS A 292 -19.74 -20.76 12.80
C CYS A 292 -19.16 -20.92 14.21
N VAL A 293 -17.83 -20.83 14.31
CA VAL A 293 -17.10 -20.76 15.58
C VAL A 293 -16.49 -19.37 15.73
N ILE A 294 -16.78 -18.67 16.82
CA ILE A 294 -16.26 -17.33 17.10
C ILE A 294 -15.18 -17.42 18.16
N VAL A 295 -13.97 -16.96 17.84
CA VAL A 295 -12.77 -17.07 18.68
C VAL A 295 -12.09 -15.72 18.82
N GLY A 296 -11.56 -15.42 20.01
CA GLY A 296 -10.73 -14.24 20.22
C GLY A 296 -9.31 -14.42 19.63
N HIS A 297 -8.69 -13.33 19.14
CA HIS A 297 -7.37 -13.36 18.52
C HIS A 297 -6.30 -14.05 19.38
N THR A 298 -6.19 -13.68 20.66
CA THR A 298 -5.21 -14.28 21.57
C THR A 298 -5.49 -15.77 21.88
N GLN A 299 -6.72 -16.21 21.80
CA GLN A 299 -7.09 -17.61 21.97
C GLN A 299 -6.75 -18.42 20.70
N PHE A 300 -6.91 -17.82 19.53
CA PHE A 300 -6.58 -18.45 18.25
C PHE A 300 -5.07 -18.65 18.05
N GLN A 301 -4.25 -17.75 18.59
CA GLN A 301 -2.78 -17.84 18.52
C GLN A 301 -2.16 -18.89 19.47
N ARG A 302 -2.89 -19.44 20.41
CA ARG A 302 -2.46 -20.43 21.40
C ARG A 302 -2.81 -21.86 21.02
#